data_eb465092e5205792ca9f536ae1b9b3a8
#
_entry.id   eb465092e5205792ca9f536ae1b9b3a8
#
_cell.length_a   1.000
_cell.length_b   1.000
_cell.length_c   1.000
_cell.angle_alpha   90.00
_cell.angle_beta   90.00
_cell.angle_gamma   90.00
#
_symmetry.space_group_name_H-M   'P 1'
#
loop_
_entity.id
_entity.type
_entity.pdbx_description
1 polymer ?
#
loop_
_entity_poly.entity_id
_entity_poly.type
_entity_poly.pdbx_seq_one_letter_code
_entity_poly.pdbx_strand_id
1 'polypeptide(L)'
;MIENVRKFSRKNDKVVEQIIDQDVVMINHMILPKGEALPEHKANSNVFMMTVKGKVTLKLNDQNPQVYDSGHILEIPHNTLMNVSNQHDELLELFVVKAPGPKAYGR
;
A
#
# COMPACT_ATOMS: atom_id res chain seq x y z
N MET A 1 -0.51 -18.73 23.40
CA MET A 1 -0.13 -17.33 23.23
C MET A 1 -1.37 -16.49 22.95
N ILE A 2 -1.38 -15.28 23.44
CA ILE A 2 -2.48 -14.35 23.19
C ILE A 2 -2.37 -13.75 21.80
N GLU A 3 -1.15 -13.41 21.39
CA GLU A 3 -0.90 -12.78 20.09
C GLU A 3 -1.00 -13.76 18.93
N ASN A 4 -1.52 -13.29 17.80
CA ASN A 4 -1.45 -13.99 16.52
C ASN A 4 -0.26 -13.44 15.76
N VAL A 5 0.65 -14.33 15.36
CA VAL A 5 1.86 -13.93 14.65
C VAL A 5 1.66 -14.15 13.16
N ARG A 6 1.89 -13.10 12.38
CA ARG A 6 1.80 -13.16 10.93
C ARG A 6 3.13 -12.76 10.33
N LYS A 7 3.48 -13.40 9.23
CA LYS A 7 4.73 -13.11 8.54
C LYS A 7 4.44 -12.39 7.24
N PHE A 8 5.35 -11.55 6.83
CA PHE A 8 5.32 -10.96 5.50
C PHE A 8 6.61 -11.32 4.76
N SER A 9 6.55 -11.25 3.43
CA SER A 9 7.65 -11.63 2.57
C SER A 9 8.85 -10.70 2.73
N ARG A 10 10.05 -11.26 2.58
CA ARG A 10 11.30 -10.51 2.57
C ARG A 10 12.06 -10.73 1.26
N LYS A 11 11.34 -11.04 0.20
CA LYS A 11 11.91 -11.27 -1.13
C LYS A 11 12.34 -9.96 -1.76
N ASN A 12 13.11 -10.08 -2.85
CA ASN A 12 13.49 -8.94 -3.68
C ASN A 12 12.66 -8.85 -4.96
N ASP A 13 11.71 -9.76 -5.13
CA ASP A 13 10.80 -9.79 -6.27
C ASP A 13 9.53 -9.02 -5.97
N LYS A 14 8.72 -8.80 -6.99
CA LYS A 14 7.39 -8.17 -6.80
C LYS A 14 6.53 -9.03 -5.89
N VAL A 15 5.98 -8.40 -4.85
CA VAL A 15 5.07 -9.03 -3.90
C VAL A 15 3.89 -8.11 -3.69
N VAL A 16 2.69 -8.68 -3.72
CA VAL A 16 1.45 -8.02 -3.29
C VAL A 16 0.69 -9.04 -2.48
N GLU A 17 0.64 -8.86 -1.17
CA GLU A 17 0.07 -9.86 -0.28
C GLU A 17 -0.82 -9.23 0.77
N GLN A 18 -1.91 -9.93 1.10
CA GLN A 18 -2.79 -9.55 2.20
C GLN A 18 -2.33 -10.28 3.46
N ILE A 19 -1.93 -9.53 4.48
CA ILE A 19 -1.50 -10.10 5.75
C ILE A 19 -2.69 -10.26 6.69
N ILE A 20 -3.55 -9.26 6.74
CA ILE A 20 -4.76 -9.24 7.58
C ILE A 20 -5.93 -8.76 6.72
N ASP A 21 -7.05 -9.48 6.80
CA ASP A 21 -8.27 -9.13 6.07
C ASP A 21 -9.47 -9.31 7.00
N GLN A 22 -9.79 -8.26 7.74
CA GLN A 22 -10.86 -8.24 8.74
C GLN A 22 -11.82 -7.07 8.48
N ASP A 23 -12.99 -7.10 9.12
CA ASP A 23 -13.96 -6.01 8.98
C ASP A 23 -13.39 -4.67 9.47
N VAL A 24 -12.63 -4.69 10.55
CA VAL A 24 -12.11 -3.46 11.15
C VAL A 24 -10.85 -2.96 10.45
N VAL A 25 -10.09 -3.84 9.80
CA VAL A 25 -8.81 -3.48 9.20
C VAL A 25 -8.39 -4.49 8.14
N MET A 26 -7.77 -4.01 7.07
CA MET A 26 -6.99 -4.82 6.14
C MET A 26 -5.57 -4.29 6.14
N ILE A 27 -4.58 -5.18 6.20
CA ILE A 27 -3.16 -4.81 6.09
C ILE A 27 -2.56 -5.59 4.94
N ASN A 28 -2.07 -4.86 3.95
CA ASN A 28 -1.37 -5.40 2.80
C ASN A 28 0.10 -5.03 2.89
N HIS A 29 0.94 -5.93 2.38
CA HIS A 29 2.38 -5.71 2.28
C HIS A 29 2.76 -5.84 0.81
N MET A 30 3.60 -4.93 0.33
CA MET A 30 3.98 -4.87 -1.07
C MET A 30 5.45 -4.61 -1.22
N ILE A 31 6.06 -5.31 -2.18
CA ILE A 31 7.44 -5.07 -2.62
C ILE A 31 7.37 -4.81 -4.12
N LEU A 32 7.84 -3.65 -4.54
CA LEU A 32 7.83 -3.25 -5.95
C LEU A 32 9.26 -2.93 -6.38
N PRO A 33 9.88 -3.81 -7.18
CA PRO A 33 11.15 -3.50 -7.82
C PRO A 33 11.01 -2.31 -8.79
N LYS A 34 12.13 -1.76 -9.23
CA LYS A 34 12.17 -0.65 -10.17
C LYS A 34 11.29 -0.92 -11.38
N GLY A 35 10.46 0.06 -11.73
CA GLY A 35 9.58 0.01 -12.89
C GLY A 35 8.26 -0.70 -12.65
N GLU A 36 8.08 -1.31 -11.47
CA GLU A 36 6.83 -2.01 -11.16
C GLU A 36 5.79 -1.04 -10.62
N ALA A 37 4.54 -1.36 -10.90
CA ALA A 37 3.40 -0.55 -10.46
C ALA A 37 2.24 -1.45 -10.06
N LEU A 38 1.33 -0.90 -9.27
CA LEU A 38 0.04 -1.53 -9.01
C LEU A 38 -0.94 -1.13 -10.10
N PRO A 39 -1.96 -1.96 -10.40
CA PRO A 39 -3.04 -1.51 -11.29
C PRO A 39 -3.70 -0.25 -10.73
N GLU A 40 -3.96 0.71 -11.60
CA GLU A 40 -4.67 1.92 -11.21
C GLU A 40 -6.08 1.54 -10.74
N HIS A 41 -6.49 2.04 -9.57
CA HIS A 41 -7.80 1.73 -9.02
C HIS A 41 -8.20 2.77 -7.97
N LYS A 42 -9.50 2.82 -7.68
CA LYS A 42 -10.00 3.67 -6.61
C LYS A 42 -9.78 3.00 -5.26
N ALA A 43 -9.40 3.79 -4.26
CA ALA A 43 -9.27 3.33 -2.89
C ALA A 43 -10.63 2.79 -2.42
N ASN A 44 -10.66 1.53 -2.00
CA ASN A 44 -11.88 0.86 -1.56
C ASN A 44 -12.12 0.98 -0.05
N SER A 45 -11.40 1.85 0.61
CA SER A 45 -11.54 2.26 2.01
C SER A 45 -10.65 3.46 2.24
N ASN A 46 -10.61 3.96 3.47
CA ASN A 46 -9.56 4.91 3.86
C ASN A 46 -8.23 4.17 3.90
N VAL A 47 -7.22 4.74 3.26
CA VAL A 47 -5.91 4.11 3.11
C VAL A 47 -4.87 4.87 3.92
N PHE A 48 -4.05 4.12 4.65
CA PHE A 48 -2.89 4.64 5.35
C PHE A 48 -1.68 3.88 4.80
N MET A 49 -0.91 4.56 3.95
CA MET A 49 0.23 3.95 3.26
C MET A 49 1.52 4.32 3.96
N MET A 50 2.30 3.32 4.34
CA MET A 50 3.59 3.51 5.00
C MET A 50 4.70 3.04 4.09
N THR A 51 5.60 3.95 3.73
CA THR A 51 6.80 3.61 2.96
C THR A 51 7.90 3.26 3.95
N VAL A 52 8.33 1.99 3.96
CA VAL A 52 9.36 1.52 4.90
C VAL A 52 10.72 1.39 4.25
N LYS A 53 10.78 1.31 2.91
CA LYS A 53 12.03 1.26 2.17
C LYS A 53 11.80 1.83 0.78
N GLY A 54 12.77 2.58 0.27
CA GLY A 54 12.71 3.15 -1.08
C GLY A 54 11.82 4.38 -1.16
N LYS A 55 11.35 4.65 -2.37
CA LYS A 55 10.54 5.83 -2.67
C LYS A 55 9.32 5.41 -3.45
N VAL A 56 8.15 5.90 -3.05
CA VAL A 56 6.91 5.68 -3.77
C VAL A 56 6.61 6.89 -4.64
N THR A 57 6.24 6.64 -5.89
CA THR A 57 5.66 7.65 -6.77
C THR A 57 4.15 7.44 -6.76
N LEU A 58 3.43 8.46 -6.32
CA LEU A 58 2.00 8.40 -6.07
C LEU A 58 1.29 9.49 -6.85
N LYS A 59 0.34 9.09 -7.70
CA LYS A 59 -0.56 10.03 -8.37
C LYS A 59 -1.97 9.79 -7.89
N LEU A 60 -2.61 10.80 -7.33
CA LEU A 60 -3.96 10.75 -6.79
C LEU A 60 -4.87 11.63 -7.61
N ASN A 61 -5.95 11.07 -8.14
CA ASN A 61 -6.90 11.80 -8.99
C ASN A 61 -6.16 12.58 -10.09
N ASP A 62 -6.44 13.87 -10.22
CA ASP A 62 -5.83 14.74 -11.25
C ASP A 62 -4.60 15.49 -10.75
N GLN A 63 -4.13 15.19 -9.54
CA GLN A 63 -2.93 15.84 -9.00
C GLN A 63 -1.69 15.38 -9.77
N ASN A 64 -0.66 16.24 -9.78
CA ASN A 64 0.65 15.84 -10.31
C ASN A 64 1.24 14.72 -9.44
N PRO A 65 2.01 13.80 -10.04
CA PRO A 65 2.69 12.77 -9.26
C PRO A 65 3.60 13.39 -8.20
N GLN A 66 3.62 12.76 -7.02
CA GLN A 66 4.48 13.15 -5.91
C GLN A 66 5.33 11.94 -5.51
N VAL A 67 6.53 12.21 -5.00
CA VAL A 67 7.46 11.18 -4.55
C VAL A 67 7.64 11.31 -3.04
N TYR A 68 7.51 10.19 -2.33
CA TYR A 68 7.68 10.16 -0.88
C TYR A 68 8.71 9.11 -0.49
N ASP A 69 9.66 9.51 0.35
CA ASP A 69 10.68 8.63 0.92
C ASP A 69 10.10 7.74 2.01
N SER A 70 10.92 6.79 2.48
CA SER A 70 10.60 6.04 3.69
C SER A 70 10.45 6.98 4.89
N GLY A 71 9.67 6.55 5.88
CA GLY A 71 9.41 7.35 7.08
C GLY A 71 8.18 8.24 7.01
N HIS A 72 7.38 8.11 5.94
CA HIS A 72 6.14 8.85 5.79
C HIS A 72 4.94 7.93 5.90
N ILE A 73 3.85 8.45 6.45
CA ILE A 73 2.53 7.84 6.42
C ILE A 73 1.63 8.74 5.58
N LEU A 74 1.04 8.17 4.52
CA LEU A 74 0.19 8.91 3.60
C LEU A 74 -1.25 8.50 3.84
N GLU A 75 -2.10 9.47 4.18
CA GLU A 75 -3.53 9.23 4.35
C GLU A 75 -4.23 9.53 3.04
N ILE A 76 -4.96 8.55 2.51
CA ILE A 76 -5.63 8.67 1.22
C ILE A 76 -7.12 8.37 1.43
N PRO A 77 -8.01 9.33 1.14
CA PRO A 77 -9.44 9.12 1.36
C PRO A 77 -10.03 8.02 0.49
N HIS A 78 -11.08 7.40 0.99
CA HIS A 78 -11.90 6.45 0.26
C HIS A 78 -12.34 7.04 -1.09
N ASN A 79 -12.37 6.23 -2.14
CA ASN A 79 -12.75 6.58 -3.51
C ASN A 79 -11.74 7.43 -4.28
N THR A 80 -10.59 7.72 -3.72
CA THR A 80 -9.51 8.40 -4.46
C THR A 80 -8.93 7.45 -5.50
N LEU A 81 -8.79 7.91 -6.74
CA LEU A 81 -8.12 7.15 -7.79
C LEU A 81 -6.62 7.17 -7.53
N MET A 82 -6.01 5.99 -7.40
CA MET A 82 -4.61 5.85 -7.01
C MET A 82 -3.80 5.20 -8.13
N ASN A 83 -2.64 5.79 -8.39
CA ASN A 83 -1.61 5.19 -9.21
C ASN A 83 -0.33 5.12 -8.37
N VAL A 84 0.10 3.91 -8.06
CA VAL A 84 1.22 3.64 -7.14
C VAL A 84 2.31 2.94 -7.92
N SER A 85 3.52 3.48 -7.92
CA SER A 85 4.62 2.90 -8.69
C SER A 85 5.98 3.13 -8.04
N ASN A 86 6.94 2.34 -8.46
CA ASN A 86 8.35 2.56 -8.14
C ASN A 86 9.08 3.05 -9.39
N GLN A 87 9.40 4.34 -9.43
CA GLN A 87 10.13 4.98 -10.53
C GLN A 87 11.63 5.12 -10.22
N HIS A 88 12.12 4.48 -9.17
CA HIS A 88 13.47 4.65 -8.67
C HIS A 88 14.23 3.32 -8.64
N ASP A 89 15.56 3.38 -8.47
CA ASP A 89 16.42 2.20 -8.52
C ASP A 89 16.25 1.31 -7.30
N GLU A 90 16.04 1.90 -6.13
CA GLU A 90 15.92 1.13 -4.89
C GLU A 90 14.59 0.39 -4.84
N LEU A 91 14.61 -0.83 -4.29
CA LEU A 91 13.40 -1.61 -4.03
C LEU A 91 12.45 -0.81 -3.16
N LEU A 92 11.19 -0.75 -3.53
CA LEU A 92 10.15 -0.09 -2.74
C LEU A 92 9.43 -1.13 -1.89
N GLU A 93 9.31 -0.85 -0.59
CA GLU A 93 8.53 -1.67 0.32
C GLU A 93 7.49 -0.81 1.02
N LEU A 94 6.22 -1.25 0.96
CA LEU A 94 5.07 -0.54 1.49
C LEU A 94 4.25 -1.44 2.39
N PHE A 95 3.70 -0.85 3.46
CA PHE A 95 2.52 -1.39 4.12
C PHE A 95 1.34 -0.49 3.81
N VAL A 96 0.21 -1.09 3.47
CA VAL A 96 -1.03 -0.39 3.19
C VAL A 96 -2.07 -0.87 4.19
N VAL A 97 -2.52 0.02 5.05
CA VAL A 97 -3.54 -0.25 6.05
C VAL A 97 -4.84 0.38 5.57
N LYS A 98 -5.91 -0.41 5.54
CA LYS A 98 -7.25 0.06 5.19
C LYS A 98 -8.14 -0.06 6.42
N ALA A 99 -8.73 1.04 6.84
CA ALA A 99 -9.58 1.07 8.02
C ALA A 99 -10.82 1.96 7.74
N PRO A 100 -12.01 1.34 7.78
CA PRO A 100 -12.27 -0.08 8.04
C PRO A 100 -11.75 -0.97 6.91
N GLY A 101 -11.71 -2.27 7.14
CA GLY A 101 -11.40 -3.22 6.07
C GLY A 101 -12.45 -3.10 4.96
N PRO A 102 -12.07 -3.26 3.68
CA PRO A 102 -13.02 -3.09 2.57
C PRO A 102 -14.25 -3.98 2.65
N LYS A 103 -14.14 -5.16 3.24
CA LYS A 103 -15.30 -6.05 3.35
C LYS A 103 -16.40 -5.50 4.28
N ALA A 104 -16.09 -4.52 5.12
CA ALA A 104 -17.11 -3.82 5.91
C ALA A 104 -18.06 -3.01 5.03
N TYR A 105 -17.69 -2.73 3.78
CA TYR A 105 -18.56 -2.06 2.79
C TYR A 105 -19.34 -3.06 1.93
N GLY A 106 -19.38 -4.33 2.30
CA GLY A 106 -20.11 -5.33 1.53
C GLY A 106 -19.36 -5.88 0.33
N ARG A 107 -18.06 -5.85 0.38
CA ARG A 107 -17.17 -6.38 -0.66
C ARG A 107 -17.39 -7.89 -0.89
#